data_186372b5e2ab9c4c302de8df5c3e7d6b
#
_entry.id   186372b5e2ab9c4c302de8df5c3e7d6b
#
_cell.length_a   1.000
_cell.length_b   1.000
_cell.length_c   1.000
_cell.angle_alpha   90.00
_cell.angle_beta   90.00
_cell.angle_gamma   90.00
#
_symmetry.space_group_name_H-M   'P 1'
#
loop_
_entity.id
_entity.type
_entity.pdbx_description
1 polymer ?
#
loop_
_entity_poly.entity_id
_entity_poly.type
_entity_poly.pdbx_seq_one_letter_code
_entity_poly.pdbx_strand_id
1 'polypeptide(L)'
;MTSHPANRISITRRTARWSDDDVTIADAMDLWGFAAGAANVIMQLSSPGVGYGVVESTVDSGNLLKHPWKRARTTLSYLAVAILGNAEDRAAFRDAVDTAHRQVRSGPASPVQYNAFDRDLQMWVAACLFVGLEDVYQLLRGQMTDTQAEQFYRSAATLGTTLQVQEQQWPPTRADFDSYWDNACAQVHMDDVVREYLRDLVDLRMINPLLRIPFRPLLKFLTAGFLAPVFRDAVGFGWGRGRQRLFEWLFLAVAFGNRFLPVFIRQGGSYLLLADVRRRVAADKALI
;
A
#
# COMPACT_ATOMS: atom_id res chain seq x y z
N MET A 1 21.76 -17.01 -4.58
CA MET A 1 21.16 -16.07 -5.56
C MET A 1 19.66 -16.16 -5.32
N THR A 2 19.10 -15.27 -4.49
CA THR A 2 17.67 -15.18 -4.28
C THR A 2 17.05 -14.66 -5.56
N SER A 3 16.27 -15.49 -6.26
CA SER A 3 15.44 -15.07 -7.38
C SER A 3 14.44 -14.05 -6.87
N HIS A 4 14.54 -12.81 -7.28
CA HIS A 4 13.49 -11.82 -7.05
C HIS A 4 12.22 -12.37 -7.73
N PRO A 5 11.10 -12.53 -7.00
CA PRO A 5 9.88 -13.03 -7.62
C PRO A 5 9.50 -12.15 -8.81
N ALA A 6 9.03 -12.76 -9.90
CA ALA A 6 8.76 -12.09 -11.17
C ALA A 6 7.75 -10.93 -11.05
N ASN A 7 6.94 -10.90 -9.97
CA ASN A 7 5.88 -9.94 -9.70
C ASN A 7 6.26 -8.85 -8.69
N ARG A 8 7.56 -8.50 -8.63
CA ARG A 8 8.09 -7.41 -7.79
C ARG A 8 8.77 -6.34 -8.64
N ILE A 9 8.96 -5.16 -8.06
CA ILE A 9 9.76 -4.12 -8.72
C ILE A 9 11.23 -4.55 -8.81
N SER A 10 11.90 -4.12 -9.87
CA SER A 10 13.32 -4.40 -10.02
C SER A 10 14.16 -3.46 -9.15
N ILE A 11 14.89 -4.02 -8.19
CA ILE A 11 15.85 -3.30 -7.35
C ILE A 11 17.24 -3.83 -7.71
N THR A 12 17.90 -3.18 -8.67
CA THR A 12 19.17 -3.67 -9.26
C THR A 12 20.40 -3.27 -8.46
N ARG A 13 20.29 -2.30 -7.54
CA ARG A 13 21.41 -1.83 -6.73
C ARG A 13 21.35 -2.31 -5.30
N ARG A 14 22.45 -2.91 -4.85
CA ARG A 14 22.72 -3.11 -3.43
C ARG A 14 23.14 -1.75 -2.85
N THR A 15 22.24 -1.08 -2.15
CA THR A 15 22.65 0.00 -1.27
C THR A 15 23.44 -0.57 -0.10
N ALA A 16 24.36 0.22 0.47
CA ALA A 16 25.17 -0.25 1.61
C ALA A 16 24.25 -0.77 2.72
N ARG A 17 24.48 -2.01 3.15
CA ARG A 17 23.73 -2.64 4.23
C ARG A 17 23.81 -1.78 5.50
N TRP A 18 22.67 -1.46 6.04
CA TRP A 18 22.58 -0.99 7.42
C TRP A 18 22.56 -2.27 8.28
N SER A 19 23.49 -2.36 9.21
CA SER A 19 23.64 -3.53 10.08
C SER A 19 22.66 -3.48 11.26
N ASP A 20 21.35 -3.51 10.98
CA ASP A 20 20.38 -3.73 12.05
C ASP A 20 20.01 -5.21 12.02
N ASP A 21 20.37 -5.93 13.08
CA ASP A 21 20.12 -7.37 13.19
C ASP A 21 18.62 -7.66 13.35
N ASP A 22 17.82 -6.70 13.83
CA ASP A 22 16.38 -6.83 14.07
C ASP A 22 15.58 -5.87 13.17
N VAL A 23 15.23 -6.32 11.98
CA VAL A 23 14.42 -5.55 11.03
C VAL A 23 12.95 -5.94 11.12
N THR A 24 12.07 -4.94 11.30
CA THR A 24 10.61 -5.14 11.40
C THR A 24 9.86 -4.27 10.40
N ILE A 25 8.56 -4.57 10.19
CA ILE A 25 7.70 -3.75 9.32
C ILE A 25 7.59 -2.29 9.81
N ALA A 26 7.83 -2.01 11.10
CA ALA A 26 7.86 -0.66 11.63
C ALA A 26 8.98 0.21 11.03
N ASP A 27 10.07 -0.42 10.59
CA ASP A 27 11.19 0.27 9.93
C ASP A 27 10.85 0.78 8.53
N ALA A 28 9.78 0.23 7.92
CA ALA A 28 9.24 0.70 6.65
C ALA A 28 8.32 1.93 6.80
N MET A 29 7.96 2.33 8.03
CA MET A 29 7.14 3.51 8.28
C MET A 29 7.96 4.79 8.09
N ASP A 30 8.38 5.01 6.85
CA ASP A 30 9.20 6.14 6.43
C ASP A 30 8.35 7.16 5.66
N LEU A 31 8.71 8.44 5.74
CA LEU A 31 8.02 9.54 5.04
C LEU A 31 7.93 9.30 3.51
N TRP A 32 8.87 8.53 2.94
CA TRP A 32 8.87 8.21 1.51
C TRP A 32 7.85 7.14 1.11
N GLY A 33 7.19 6.49 2.06
CA GLY A 33 6.07 5.56 1.79
C GLY A 33 4.94 6.19 0.98
N PHE A 34 4.73 7.51 1.10
CA PHE A 34 3.75 8.24 0.30
C PHE A 34 4.02 8.15 -1.22
N ALA A 35 5.28 8.06 -1.64
CA ALA A 35 5.64 7.98 -3.05
C ALA A 35 5.08 6.72 -3.74
N ALA A 36 4.90 5.63 -2.98
CA ALA A 36 4.33 4.38 -3.45
C ALA A 36 2.79 4.31 -3.32
N GLY A 37 2.15 5.31 -2.70
CA GLY A 37 0.74 5.25 -2.34
C GLY A 37 -0.20 4.99 -3.53
N ALA A 38 -0.03 5.71 -4.63
CA ALA A 38 -0.86 5.52 -5.82
C ALA A 38 -0.61 4.16 -6.50
N ALA A 39 0.63 3.68 -6.51
CA ALA A 39 0.97 2.34 -7.00
C ALA A 39 0.30 1.26 -6.14
N ASN A 40 0.30 1.43 -4.83
CA ASN A 40 -0.34 0.50 -3.91
C ASN A 40 -1.86 0.43 -4.12
N VAL A 41 -2.52 1.58 -4.37
CA VAL A 41 -3.95 1.61 -4.75
C VAL A 41 -4.18 0.84 -6.05
N ILE A 42 -3.33 1.00 -7.06
CA ILE A 42 -3.44 0.25 -8.32
C ILE A 42 -3.32 -1.26 -8.07
N MET A 43 -2.34 -1.70 -7.28
CA MET A 43 -2.20 -3.11 -6.91
C MET A 43 -3.48 -3.64 -6.24
N GLN A 44 -4.00 -2.94 -5.25
CA GLN A 44 -5.21 -3.36 -4.53
C GLN A 44 -6.42 -3.49 -5.46
N LEU A 45 -6.67 -2.49 -6.30
CA LEU A 45 -7.83 -2.45 -7.19
C LEU A 45 -7.67 -3.35 -8.44
N SER A 46 -6.53 -3.97 -8.65
CA SER A 46 -6.33 -4.97 -9.71
C SER A 46 -6.99 -6.32 -9.41
N SER A 47 -7.45 -6.56 -8.19
CA SER A 47 -8.41 -7.61 -7.87
C SER A 47 -9.82 -7.11 -8.21
N PRO A 48 -10.59 -7.81 -9.08
CA PRO A 48 -11.91 -7.33 -9.49
C PRO A 48 -12.84 -7.01 -8.33
N GLY A 49 -12.90 -7.86 -7.30
CA GLY A 49 -13.75 -7.64 -6.12
C GLY A 49 -13.38 -6.37 -5.34
N VAL A 50 -12.08 -6.06 -5.21
CA VAL A 50 -11.63 -4.82 -4.55
C VAL A 50 -11.87 -3.62 -5.46
N GLY A 51 -11.57 -3.75 -6.76
CA GLY A 51 -11.78 -2.70 -7.76
C GLY A 51 -13.21 -2.20 -7.79
N TYR A 52 -14.16 -3.13 -7.98
CA TYR A 52 -15.58 -2.81 -8.00
C TYR A 52 -16.10 -2.35 -6.63
N GLY A 53 -15.60 -2.93 -5.55
CA GLY A 53 -15.94 -2.50 -4.19
C GLY A 53 -15.59 -1.02 -3.92
N VAL A 54 -14.57 -0.49 -4.60
CA VAL A 54 -14.21 0.94 -4.51
C VAL A 54 -14.99 1.78 -5.53
N VAL A 55 -15.09 1.33 -6.78
CA VAL A 55 -15.72 2.11 -7.87
C VAL A 55 -17.22 2.28 -7.65
N GLU A 56 -17.91 1.22 -7.21
CA GLU A 56 -19.36 1.20 -6.95
C GLU A 56 -19.73 1.67 -5.54
N SER A 57 -18.72 1.95 -4.67
CA SER A 57 -18.98 2.31 -3.28
C SER A 57 -19.88 3.54 -3.15
N THR A 58 -20.98 3.37 -2.45
CA THR A 58 -21.91 4.46 -2.07
C THR A 58 -21.46 5.23 -0.84
N VAL A 59 -20.38 4.82 -0.19
CA VAL A 59 -19.81 5.49 0.99
C VAL A 59 -19.11 6.77 0.54
N ASP A 60 -19.83 7.88 0.54
CA ASP A 60 -19.33 9.16 0.04
C ASP A 60 -18.05 9.60 0.76
N SER A 61 -17.99 9.44 2.08
CA SER A 61 -16.82 9.81 2.89
C SER A 61 -15.56 9.02 2.55
N GLY A 62 -15.70 7.83 1.94
CA GLY A 62 -14.61 6.95 1.50
C GLY A 62 -14.21 7.13 0.05
N ASN A 63 -14.92 7.98 -0.70
CA ASN A 63 -14.66 8.17 -2.12
C ASN A 63 -13.32 8.88 -2.35
N LEU A 64 -12.39 8.20 -3.01
CA LEU A 64 -11.02 8.67 -3.23
C LEU A 64 -10.94 9.91 -4.14
N LEU A 65 -11.82 10.00 -5.14
CA LEU A 65 -11.84 11.11 -6.09
C LEU A 65 -12.54 12.35 -5.52
N LYS A 66 -13.53 12.15 -4.62
CA LYS A 66 -14.23 13.27 -3.95
C LYS A 66 -13.49 13.79 -2.73
N HIS A 67 -12.91 12.88 -1.93
CA HIS A 67 -12.27 13.21 -0.65
C HIS A 67 -10.84 12.66 -0.53
N PRO A 68 -9.92 13.01 -1.46
CA PRO A 68 -8.59 12.40 -1.55
C PRO A 68 -7.77 12.54 -0.26
N TRP A 69 -7.82 13.69 0.39
CA TRP A 69 -7.09 13.95 1.64
C TRP A 69 -7.65 13.14 2.82
N LYS A 70 -8.98 13.04 2.92
CA LYS A 70 -9.61 12.22 3.96
C LYS A 70 -9.24 10.76 3.75
N ARG A 71 -9.33 10.25 2.53
CA ARG A 71 -8.98 8.87 2.20
C ARG A 71 -7.50 8.55 2.44
N ALA A 72 -6.61 9.45 2.03
CA ALA A 72 -5.18 9.32 2.32
C ALA A 72 -4.92 9.26 3.83
N ARG A 73 -5.50 10.19 4.61
CA ARG A 73 -5.38 10.17 6.08
C ARG A 73 -5.88 8.86 6.67
N THR A 74 -7.05 8.37 6.26
CA THR A 74 -7.62 7.11 6.77
C THR A 74 -6.68 5.93 6.51
N THR A 75 -6.15 5.81 5.28
CA THR A 75 -5.22 4.73 4.93
C THR A 75 -3.92 4.80 5.72
N LEU A 76 -3.36 6.00 5.87
CA LEU A 76 -2.13 6.18 6.62
C LEU A 76 -2.32 5.98 8.12
N SER A 77 -3.49 6.39 8.66
CA SER A 77 -3.88 6.10 10.05
C SER A 77 -4.04 4.59 10.26
N TYR A 78 -4.61 3.88 9.27
CA TYR A 78 -4.67 2.41 9.31
C TYR A 78 -3.28 1.79 9.42
N LEU A 79 -2.35 2.20 8.56
CA LEU A 79 -0.97 1.69 8.58
C LEU A 79 -0.29 1.99 9.93
N ALA A 80 -0.45 3.22 10.44
CA ALA A 80 0.10 3.60 11.75
C ALA A 80 -0.47 2.75 12.88
N VAL A 81 -1.78 2.49 12.89
CA VAL A 81 -2.46 1.65 13.89
C VAL A 81 -2.07 0.18 13.74
N ALA A 82 -2.10 -0.37 12.53
CA ALA A 82 -1.80 -1.78 12.29
C ALA A 82 -0.36 -2.13 12.68
N ILE A 83 0.59 -1.23 12.43
CA ILE A 83 2.03 -1.49 12.60
C ILE A 83 2.52 -1.01 13.98
N LEU A 84 2.14 0.19 14.41
CA LEU A 84 2.68 0.83 15.61
C LEU A 84 1.70 0.83 16.79
N GLY A 85 0.40 0.58 16.54
CA GLY A 85 -0.65 0.62 17.55
C GLY A 85 -0.62 -0.60 18.48
N ASN A 86 -1.23 -0.45 19.66
CA ASN A 86 -1.50 -1.54 20.58
C ASN A 86 -2.81 -2.27 20.23
N ALA A 87 -3.20 -3.25 21.03
CA ALA A 87 -4.43 -4.02 20.81
C ALA A 87 -5.70 -3.16 20.85
N GLU A 88 -5.76 -2.16 21.75
CA GLU A 88 -6.89 -1.23 21.88
C GLU A 88 -7.01 -0.32 20.65
N ASP A 89 -5.88 0.25 20.18
CA ASP A 89 -5.85 1.08 18.97
C ASP A 89 -6.39 0.29 17.77
N ARG A 90 -5.95 -0.96 17.62
CA ARG A 90 -6.38 -1.85 16.53
C ARG A 90 -7.86 -2.21 16.63
N ALA A 91 -8.36 -2.49 17.83
CA ALA A 91 -9.77 -2.78 18.05
C ALA A 91 -10.66 -1.58 17.69
N ALA A 92 -10.34 -0.39 18.21
CA ALA A 92 -11.10 0.82 17.92
C ALA A 92 -11.11 1.17 16.42
N PHE A 93 -9.98 0.98 15.73
CA PHE A 93 -9.90 1.24 14.30
C PHE A 93 -10.67 0.21 13.48
N ARG A 94 -10.63 -1.08 13.88
CA ARG A 94 -11.43 -2.15 13.29
C ARG A 94 -12.92 -1.82 13.35
N ASP A 95 -13.44 -1.42 14.51
CA ASP A 95 -14.85 -1.09 14.70
C ASP A 95 -15.32 0.05 13.78
N ALA A 96 -14.45 1.06 13.60
CA ALA A 96 -14.72 2.16 12.68
C ALA A 96 -14.74 1.70 11.21
N VAL A 97 -13.79 0.85 10.80
CA VAL A 97 -13.72 0.28 9.45
C VAL A 97 -14.92 -0.64 9.20
N ASP A 98 -15.27 -1.48 10.15
CA ASP A 98 -16.42 -2.39 10.06
C ASP A 98 -17.72 -1.62 9.82
N THR A 99 -17.88 -0.50 10.51
CA THR A 99 -19.04 0.36 10.32
C THR A 99 -19.12 0.89 8.88
N ALA A 100 -18.01 1.32 8.29
CA ALA A 100 -17.99 1.77 6.90
C ALA A 100 -18.17 0.60 5.91
N HIS A 101 -17.58 -0.55 6.20
CA HIS A 101 -17.62 -1.73 5.33
C HIS A 101 -18.99 -2.40 5.23
N ARG A 102 -19.89 -2.22 6.20
CA ARG A 102 -21.25 -2.81 6.17
C ARG A 102 -22.04 -2.50 4.91
N GLN A 103 -21.78 -1.36 4.28
CA GLN A 103 -22.46 -0.91 3.07
C GLN A 103 -21.71 -1.29 1.78
N VAL A 104 -20.48 -1.81 1.89
CA VAL A 104 -19.63 -2.11 0.73
C VAL A 104 -19.82 -3.58 0.33
N ARG A 105 -20.81 -3.82 -0.52
CA ARG A 105 -21.15 -5.12 -1.09
C ARG A 105 -21.77 -4.95 -2.47
N SER A 106 -21.58 -5.94 -3.34
CA SER A 106 -22.14 -5.93 -4.68
C SER A 106 -23.66 -5.91 -4.68
N GLY A 107 -24.23 -5.06 -5.53
CA GLY A 107 -25.65 -5.06 -5.86
C GLY A 107 -25.99 -6.05 -7.00
N PRO A 108 -27.28 -6.23 -7.32
CA PRO A 108 -27.71 -7.12 -8.39
C PRO A 108 -27.19 -6.75 -9.80
N ALA A 109 -26.86 -5.48 -10.01
CA ALA A 109 -26.36 -4.96 -11.29
C ALA A 109 -24.82 -4.98 -11.38
N SER A 110 -24.11 -5.35 -10.32
CA SER A 110 -22.66 -5.42 -10.34
C SER A 110 -22.17 -6.59 -11.20
N PRO A 111 -21.19 -6.38 -12.10
CA PRO A 111 -20.63 -7.47 -12.89
C PRO A 111 -19.75 -8.42 -12.07
N VAL A 112 -19.40 -8.04 -10.85
CA VAL A 112 -18.52 -8.80 -9.94
C VAL A 112 -19.19 -8.92 -8.57
N GLN A 113 -19.18 -10.12 -8.01
CA GLN A 113 -19.60 -10.32 -6.62
C GLN A 113 -18.49 -9.92 -5.68
N TYR A 114 -18.80 -9.05 -4.70
CA TYR A 114 -17.86 -8.64 -3.66
C TYR A 114 -18.58 -8.30 -2.35
N ASN A 115 -17.83 -8.45 -1.27
CA ASN A 115 -18.20 -8.01 0.07
C ASN A 115 -16.94 -7.55 0.78
N ALA A 116 -16.96 -6.35 1.37
CA ALA A 116 -15.79 -5.82 2.07
C ALA A 116 -15.36 -6.66 3.29
N PHE A 117 -16.25 -7.54 3.80
CA PHE A 117 -15.90 -8.52 4.84
C PHE A 117 -15.34 -9.85 4.28
N ASP A 118 -15.20 -9.96 2.97
CA ASP A 118 -14.53 -11.11 2.36
C ASP A 118 -13.06 -11.14 2.77
N ARG A 119 -12.66 -12.25 3.40
CA ARG A 119 -11.33 -12.41 3.98
C ARG A 119 -10.24 -12.52 2.92
N ASP A 120 -10.56 -13.11 1.78
CA ASP A 120 -9.59 -13.27 0.69
C ASP A 120 -9.33 -11.93 0.00
N LEU A 121 -10.36 -11.09 -0.17
CA LEU A 121 -10.19 -9.72 -0.65
C LEU A 121 -9.38 -8.87 0.35
N GLN A 122 -9.61 -9.04 1.64
CA GLN A 122 -8.82 -8.35 2.65
C GLN A 122 -7.38 -8.86 2.73
N MET A 123 -7.17 -10.17 2.57
CA MET A 123 -5.84 -10.75 2.48
C MET A 123 -5.06 -10.20 1.28
N TRP A 124 -5.72 -10.06 0.12
CA TRP A 124 -5.12 -9.41 -1.05
C TRP A 124 -4.69 -7.97 -0.75
N VAL A 125 -5.57 -7.17 -0.12
CA VAL A 125 -5.25 -5.78 0.25
C VAL A 125 -4.07 -5.73 1.21
N ALA A 126 -4.04 -6.59 2.24
CA ALA A 126 -2.94 -6.66 3.20
C ALA A 126 -1.62 -7.08 2.53
N ALA A 127 -1.68 -8.02 1.59
CA ALA A 127 -0.51 -8.43 0.79
C ALA A 127 0.04 -7.28 -0.07
N CYS A 128 -0.83 -6.50 -0.71
CA CYS A 128 -0.43 -5.31 -1.47
C CYS A 128 0.25 -4.27 -0.56
N LEU A 129 -0.29 -4.04 0.64
CA LEU A 129 0.32 -3.13 1.61
C LEU A 129 1.71 -3.61 2.05
N PHE A 130 1.84 -4.90 2.38
CA PHE A 130 3.11 -5.51 2.74
C PHE A 130 4.14 -5.35 1.64
N VAL A 131 3.79 -5.73 0.40
CA VAL A 131 4.68 -5.64 -0.77
C VAL A 131 5.13 -4.19 -0.99
N GLY A 132 4.21 -3.23 -0.94
CA GLY A 132 4.54 -1.82 -1.12
C GLY A 132 5.47 -1.27 -0.05
N LEU A 133 5.26 -1.64 1.21
CA LEU A 133 6.14 -1.24 2.34
C LEU A 133 7.52 -1.87 2.21
N GLU A 134 7.60 -3.15 1.87
CA GLU A 134 8.87 -3.85 1.67
C GLU A 134 9.64 -3.27 0.49
N ASP A 135 8.99 -2.96 -0.64
CA ASP A 135 9.63 -2.36 -1.80
C ASP A 135 10.21 -0.97 -1.48
N VAL A 136 9.46 -0.13 -0.75
CA VAL A 136 9.97 1.17 -0.27
C VAL A 136 11.15 0.97 0.68
N TYR A 137 11.03 0.07 1.65
CA TYR A 137 12.12 -0.23 2.58
C TYR A 137 13.39 -0.63 1.82
N GLN A 138 13.31 -1.56 0.90
CA GLN A 138 14.46 -2.06 0.14
C GLN A 138 15.05 -1.00 -0.81
N LEU A 139 14.24 -0.12 -1.39
CA LEU A 139 14.73 1.01 -2.18
C LEU A 139 15.55 2.00 -1.34
N LEU A 140 15.16 2.22 -0.07
CA LEU A 140 15.81 3.17 0.82
C LEU A 140 16.99 2.58 1.59
N ARG A 141 16.93 1.27 1.93
CA ARG A 141 17.88 0.63 2.84
C ARG A 141 18.75 -0.44 2.19
N GLY A 142 18.39 -0.87 0.98
CA GLY A 142 19.02 -2.00 0.29
C GLY A 142 18.28 -3.31 0.51
N GLN A 143 18.71 -4.31 -0.25
CA GLN A 143 18.11 -5.64 -0.18
C GLN A 143 18.35 -6.28 1.20
N MET A 144 17.30 -6.83 1.76
CA MET A 144 17.36 -7.62 3.00
C MET A 144 18.04 -8.98 2.75
N THR A 145 18.69 -9.50 3.78
CA THR A 145 19.09 -10.93 3.82
C THR A 145 17.84 -11.80 3.99
N ASP A 146 17.94 -13.10 3.75
CA ASP A 146 16.82 -14.02 3.92
C ASP A 146 16.28 -14.00 5.36
N THR A 147 17.17 -13.91 6.35
CA THR A 147 16.79 -13.81 7.77
C THR A 147 16.04 -12.49 8.05
N GLN A 148 16.54 -11.38 7.56
CA GLN A 148 15.88 -10.08 7.71
C GLN A 148 14.51 -10.05 7.01
N ALA A 149 14.41 -10.62 5.81
CA ALA A 149 13.16 -10.70 5.06
C ALA A 149 12.11 -11.54 5.80
N GLU A 150 12.52 -12.64 6.43
CA GLU A 150 11.63 -13.46 7.24
C GLU A 150 11.16 -12.72 8.51
N GLN A 151 12.07 -12.02 9.21
CA GLN A 151 11.71 -11.23 10.40
C GLN A 151 10.77 -10.08 10.05
N PHE A 152 11.09 -9.35 8.98
CA PHE A 152 10.25 -8.26 8.46
C PHE A 152 8.85 -8.77 8.10
N TYR A 153 8.78 -9.90 7.40
CA TYR A 153 7.53 -10.54 7.03
C TYR A 153 6.69 -10.95 8.24
N ARG A 154 7.28 -11.65 9.22
CA ARG A 154 6.57 -12.07 10.43
C ARG A 154 5.96 -10.92 11.20
N SER A 155 6.66 -9.80 11.27
CA SER A 155 6.16 -8.59 11.93
C SER A 155 5.01 -7.91 11.19
N ALA A 156 4.74 -8.28 9.93
CA ALA A 156 3.75 -7.65 9.06
C ALA A 156 2.33 -8.24 9.16
N ALA A 157 2.14 -9.36 9.87
CA ALA A 157 0.85 -10.04 9.95
C ALA A 157 -0.31 -9.13 10.43
N THR A 158 0.01 -8.12 11.23
CA THR A 158 -0.96 -7.12 11.71
C THR A 158 -1.59 -6.28 10.59
N LEU A 159 -0.98 -6.22 9.41
CA LEU A 159 -1.58 -5.58 8.22
C LEU A 159 -2.88 -6.25 7.76
N GLY A 160 -3.05 -7.54 8.04
CA GLY A 160 -4.29 -8.27 7.75
C GLY A 160 -5.13 -8.51 9.00
N THR A 161 -4.50 -8.97 10.09
CA THR A 161 -5.20 -9.39 11.30
C THR A 161 -5.80 -8.23 12.11
N THR A 162 -5.41 -7.00 11.83
CA THR A 162 -6.09 -5.81 12.37
C THR A 162 -7.53 -5.73 11.86
N LEU A 163 -7.86 -6.25 10.69
CA LEU A 163 -9.24 -6.38 10.19
C LEU A 163 -9.73 -7.84 10.30
N GLN A 164 -10.30 -8.41 9.24
CA GLN A 164 -10.94 -9.73 9.29
C GLN A 164 -10.06 -10.89 8.84
N VAL A 165 -8.84 -10.64 8.36
CA VAL A 165 -7.90 -11.72 8.02
C VAL A 165 -7.57 -12.50 9.29
N GLN A 166 -7.73 -13.81 9.25
CA GLN A 166 -7.37 -14.69 10.36
C GLN A 166 -5.87 -14.97 10.34
N GLU A 167 -5.29 -15.24 11.51
CA GLU A 167 -3.86 -15.56 11.60
C GLU A 167 -3.46 -16.74 10.72
N GLN A 168 -4.35 -17.75 10.61
CA GLN A 168 -4.13 -18.93 9.77
C GLN A 168 -4.18 -18.66 8.27
N GLN A 169 -4.76 -17.52 7.84
CA GLN A 169 -4.79 -17.09 6.44
C GLN A 169 -3.50 -16.34 6.04
N TRP A 170 -2.83 -15.73 7.01
CA TRP A 170 -1.51 -15.13 6.74
C TRP A 170 -0.50 -16.25 6.55
N PRO A 171 0.16 -16.36 5.39
CA PRO A 171 1.09 -17.45 5.11
C PRO A 171 2.16 -17.58 6.21
N PRO A 172 2.48 -18.80 6.68
CA PRO A 172 3.31 -18.97 7.87
C PRO A 172 4.76 -18.55 7.69
N THR A 173 5.28 -18.60 6.46
CA THR A 173 6.65 -18.20 6.13
C THR A 173 6.67 -17.22 4.97
N ARG A 174 7.79 -16.52 4.80
CA ARG A 174 8.02 -15.64 3.66
C ARG A 174 7.93 -16.40 2.33
N ALA A 175 8.42 -17.62 2.26
CA ALA A 175 8.36 -18.44 1.06
C ALA A 175 6.93 -18.82 0.68
N ASP A 176 6.09 -19.14 1.69
CA ASP A 176 4.66 -19.39 1.47
C ASP A 176 3.94 -18.13 0.99
N PHE A 177 4.32 -16.96 1.54
CA PHE A 177 3.80 -15.68 1.06
C PHE A 177 4.21 -15.39 -0.39
N ASP A 178 5.45 -15.65 -0.77
CA ASP A 178 5.89 -15.45 -2.16
C ASP A 178 5.11 -16.35 -3.12
N SER A 179 4.82 -17.58 -2.73
CA SER A 179 3.96 -18.50 -3.49
C SER A 179 2.51 -17.98 -3.58
N TYR A 180 1.94 -17.48 -2.48
CA TYR A 180 0.63 -16.84 -2.47
C TYR A 180 0.62 -15.62 -3.40
N TRP A 181 1.62 -14.75 -3.31
CA TRP A 181 1.72 -13.53 -4.10
C TRP A 181 1.78 -13.81 -5.60
N ASP A 182 2.60 -14.77 -6.02
CA ASP A 182 2.72 -15.16 -7.42
C ASP A 182 1.40 -15.72 -7.97
N ASN A 183 0.71 -16.57 -7.21
CA ASN A 183 -0.59 -17.10 -7.57
C ASN A 183 -1.67 -16.01 -7.65
N ALA A 184 -1.66 -15.07 -6.71
CA ALA A 184 -2.61 -13.95 -6.71
C ALA A 184 -2.34 -12.98 -7.88
N CYS A 185 -1.08 -12.70 -8.18
CA CYS A 185 -0.68 -11.88 -9.33
C CYS A 185 -1.09 -12.51 -10.67
N ALA A 186 -1.13 -13.83 -10.78
CA ALA A 186 -1.62 -14.51 -11.98
C ALA A 186 -3.13 -14.27 -12.24
N GLN A 187 -3.88 -13.86 -11.22
CA GLN A 187 -5.31 -13.54 -11.30
C GLN A 187 -5.59 -12.05 -11.48
N VAL A 188 -4.56 -11.22 -11.57
CA VAL A 188 -4.70 -9.77 -11.78
C VAL A 188 -5.49 -9.51 -13.06
N HIS A 189 -6.60 -8.85 -12.91
CA HIS A 189 -7.44 -8.43 -14.02
C HIS A 189 -8.02 -7.04 -13.75
N MET A 190 -8.03 -6.22 -14.79
CA MET A 190 -8.50 -4.84 -14.73
C MET A 190 -9.29 -4.53 -15.99
N ASP A 191 -10.59 -4.35 -15.86
CA ASP A 191 -11.43 -3.90 -16.94
C ASP A 191 -11.33 -2.39 -17.18
N ASP A 192 -12.05 -1.88 -18.17
CA ASP A 192 -11.97 -0.48 -18.55
C ASP A 192 -12.51 0.46 -17.49
N VAL A 193 -13.51 0.04 -16.72
CA VAL A 193 -14.14 0.85 -15.66
C VAL A 193 -13.14 1.10 -14.52
N VAL A 194 -12.53 0.03 -14.01
CA VAL A 194 -11.51 0.15 -12.95
C VAL A 194 -10.27 0.86 -13.48
N ARG A 195 -9.86 0.57 -14.72
CA ARG A 195 -8.70 1.20 -15.35
C ARG A 195 -8.89 2.71 -15.52
N GLU A 196 -10.07 3.17 -15.93
CA GLU A 196 -10.35 4.60 -16.08
C GLU A 196 -10.34 5.29 -14.72
N TYR A 197 -10.98 4.71 -13.70
CA TYR A 197 -10.95 5.22 -12.33
C TYR A 197 -9.51 5.41 -11.81
N LEU A 198 -8.63 4.43 -12.03
CA LEU A 198 -7.24 4.48 -11.61
C LEU A 198 -6.41 5.49 -12.42
N ARG A 199 -6.71 5.65 -13.70
CA ARG A 199 -6.08 6.71 -14.51
C ARG A 199 -6.48 8.09 -14.04
N ASP A 200 -7.73 8.29 -13.68
CA ASP A 200 -8.23 9.55 -13.12
C ASP A 200 -7.52 9.90 -11.80
N LEU A 201 -7.27 8.90 -10.96
CA LEU A 201 -6.49 9.04 -9.75
C LEU A 201 -5.06 9.52 -10.04
N VAL A 202 -4.34 8.82 -10.92
CA VAL A 202 -2.93 9.12 -11.24
C VAL A 202 -2.81 10.42 -12.03
N ASP A 203 -3.81 10.71 -12.85
CA ASP A 203 -3.91 11.98 -13.59
C ASP A 203 -4.34 13.15 -12.69
N LEU A 204 -4.59 12.91 -11.40
CA LEU A 204 -4.97 13.92 -10.40
C LEU A 204 -6.23 14.71 -10.82
N ARG A 205 -7.23 14.04 -11.44
CA ARG A 205 -8.44 14.71 -11.92
C ARG A 205 -9.27 15.38 -10.81
N MET A 206 -9.09 14.95 -9.55
CA MET A 206 -9.72 15.51 -8.38
C MET A 206 -9.10 16.84 -7.90
N ILE A 207 -7.96 17.25 -8.48
CA ILE A 207 -7.22 18.45 -8.04
C ILE A 207 -7.35 19.57 -9.11
N ASN A 208 -7.28 20.81 -8.62
CA ASN A 208 -7.30 21.99 -9.49
C ASN A 208 -6.29 21.86 -10.65
N PRO A 209 -6.67 22.15 -11.91
CA PRO A 209 -5.82 22.02 -13.09
C PRO A 209 -4.45 22.70 -12.97
N LEU A 210 -4.37 23.87 -12.33
CA LEU A 210 -3.11 24.61 -12.14
C LEU A 210 -2.09 23.84 -11.30
N LEU A 211 -2.55 23.09 -10.29
CA LEU A 211 -1.69 22.22 -9.47
C LEU A 211 -1.48 20.87 -10.16
N ARG A 212 -2.49 20.36 -10.87
CA ARG A 212 -2.42 19.05 -11.53
C ARG A 212 -1.34 18.99 -12.60
N ILE A 213 -1.23 20.02 -13.46
CA ILE A 213 -0.33 20.04 -14.61
C ILE A 213 1.13 19.74 -14.23
N PRO A 214 1.75 20.42 -13.24
CA PRO A 214 3.14 20.16 -12.87
C PRO A 214 3.35 18.84 -12.11
N PHE A 215 2.37 18.40 -11.30
CA PHE A 215 2.55 17.21 -10.44
C PHE A 215 2.18 15.89 -11.13
N ARG A 216 1.29 15.91 -12.10
CA ARG A 216 0.84 14.71 -12.84
C ARG A 216 1.99 13.89 -13.44
N PRO A 217 2.97 14.48 -14.19
CA PRO A 217 4.06 13.70 -14.77
C PRO A 217 4.91 13.00 -13.73
N LEU A 218 5.19 13.68 -12.62
CA LEU A 218 5.96 13.14 -11.50
C LEU A 218 5.20 12.00 -10.82
N LEU A 219 3.93 12.21 -10.47
CA LEU A 219 3.11 11.17 -9.85
C LEU A 219 3.01 9.94 -10.75
N LYS A 220 2.74 10.12 -12.05
CA LYS A 220 2.67 9.03 -13.02
C LYS A 220 3.99 8.28 -13.15
N PHE A 221 5.12 8.99 -13.15
CA PHE A 221 6.45 8.40 -13.19
C PHE A 221 6.73 7.58 -11.92
N LEU A 222 6.48 8.14 -10.73
CA LEU A 222 6.67 7.44 -9.46
C LEU A 222 5.75 6.22 -9.37
N THR A 223 4.47 6.39 -9.68
CA THR A 223 3.49 5.30 -9.68
C THR A 223 3.93 4.15 -10.56
N ALA A 224 4.30 4.42 -11.82
CA ALA A 224 4.76 3.39 -12.74
C ALA A 224 6.07 2.72 -12.27
N GLY A 225 6.96 3.46 -11.59
CA GLY A 225 8.21 2.93 -11.04
C GLY A 225 7.99 1.95 -9.88
N PHE A 226 6.98 2.22 -9.04
CA PHE A 226 6.59 1.34 -7.92
C PHE A 226 5.68 0.18 -8.32
N LEU A 227 5.28 0.05 -9.57
CA LEU A 227 4.48 -1.07 -10.04
C LEU A 227 5.36 -2.17 -10.63
N ALA A 228 5.11 -3.43 -10.29
CA ALA A 228 5.62 -4.57 -11.03
C ALA A 228 5.04 -4.62 -12.44
N PRO A 229 5.70 -5.31 -13.40
CA PRO A 229 5.24 -5.38 -14.79
C PRO A 229 3.75 -5.74 -14.94
N VAL A 230 3.28 -6.77 -14.24
CA VAL A 230 1.89 -7.26 -14.30
C VAL A 230 0.86 -6.15 -14.02
N PHE A 231 1.12 -5.29 -13.04
CA PHE A 231 0.22 -4.18 -12.70
C PHE A 231 0.35 -3.01 -13.67
N ARG A 232 1.57 -2.74 -14.17
CA ARG A 232 1.77 -1.72 -15.20
C ARG A 232 1.03 -2.05 -16.49
N ASP A 233 1.10 -3.31 -16.89
CA ASP A 233 0.42 -3.81 -18.09
C ASP A 233 -1.10 -3.76 -17.91
N ALA A 234 -1.61 -4.17 -16.74
CA ALA A 234 -3.03 -4.12 -16.42
C ALA A 234 -3.61 -2.70 -16.47
N VAL A 235 -2.89 -1.68 -15.94
CA VAL A 235 -3.35 -0.28 -15.99
C VAL A 235 -2.98 0.44 -17.28
N GLY A 236 -2.12 -0.15 -18.11
CA GLY A 236 -1.66 0.38 -19.40
C GLY A 236 -0.60 1.49 -19.26
N PHE A 237 0.36 1.33 -18.35
CA PHE A 237 1.48 2.27 -18.20
C PHE A 237 2.73 1.75 -18.91
N GLY A 238 3.19 2.50 -19.93
CA GLY A 238 4.45 2.20 -20.60
C GLY A 238 5.66 2.44 -19.69
N TRP A 239 6.57 1.49 -19.64
CA TRP A 239 7.81 1.58 -18.86
C TRP A 239 9.00 1.01 -19.67
N GLY A 240 10.07 1.75 -19.76
CA GLY A 240 11.26 1.35 -20.52
C GLY A 240 12.55 1.49 -19.71
N ARG A 241 13.64 0.94 -20.22
CA ARG A 241 14.95 0.94 -19.56
C ARG A 241 15.44 2.31 -19.13
N GLY A 242 15.15 3.36 -19.91
CA GLY A 242 15.53 4.73 -19.54
C GLY A 242 14.79 5.24 -18.29
N ARG A 243 13.47 5.01 -18.22
CA ARG A 243 12.66 5.36 -17.04
C ARG A 243 13.05 4.54 -15.82
N GLN A 244 13.35 3.25 -16.01
CA GLN A 244 13.84 2.38 -14.93
C GLN A 244 15.15 2.94 -14.32
N ARG A 245 16.14 3.27 -15.15
CA ARG A 245 17.40 3.85 -14.69
C ARG A 245 17.19 5.18 -13.96
N LEU A 246 16.32 6.06 -14.49
CA LEU A 246 16.02 7.34 -13.85
C LEU A 246 15.36 7.13 -12.48
N PHE A 247 14.43 6.17 -12.36
CA PHE A 247 13.80 5.81 -11.09
C PHE A 247 14.83 5.29 -10.07
N GLU A 248 15.71 4.39 -10.49
CA GLU A 248 16.79 3.87 -9.64
C GLU A 248 17.75 4.98 -9.17
N TRP A 249 18.15 5.89 -10.07
CA TRP A 249 18.98 7.02 -9.71
C TRP A 249 18.29 7.99 -8.73
N LEU A 250 17.01 8.27 -8.96
CA LEU A 250 16.23 9.11 -8.06
C LEU A 250 16.19 8.50 -6.67
N PHE A 251 15.85 7.21 -6.54
CA PHE A 251 15.76 6.57 -5.24
C PHE A 251 17.13 6.32 -4.59
N LEU A 252 18.20 6.22 -5.36
CA LEU A 252 19.55 6.23 -4.81
C LEU A 252 19.87 7.59 -4.14
N ALA A 253 19.51 8.69 -4.79
CA ALA A 253 19.70 10.03 -4.24
C ALA A 253 18.82 10.26 -2.99
N VAL A 254 17.56 9.81 -3.06
CA VAL A 254 16.64 9.85 -1.92
C VAL A 254 17.18 9.01 -0.75
N ALA A 255 17.63 7.79 -0.99
CA ALA A 255 18.21 6.91 0.02
C ALA A 255 19.46 7.53 0.67
N PHE A 256 20.32 8.16 -0.13
CA PHE A 256 21.49 8.87 0.37
C PHE A 256 21.08 10.03 1.29
N GLY A 257 20.14 10.87 0.87
CA GLY A 257 19.63 11.97 1.71
C GLY A 257 18.92 11.46 2.97
N ASN A 258 18.07 10.40 2.84
CA ASN A 258 17.33 9.79 3.93
C ASN A 258 18.23 9.24 5.05
N ARG A 259 19.46 8.87 4.70
CA ARG A 259 20.47 8.40 5.66
C ARG A 259 20.78 9.42 6.76
N PHE A 260 20.71 10.70 6.43
CA PHE A 260 21.02 11.79 7.35
C PHE A 260 19.80 12.28 8.14
N LEU A 261 18.61 11.80 7.80
CA LEU A 261 17.39 12.17 8.52
C LEU A 261 17.25 11.35 9.81
N PRO A 262 17.11 12.00 10.96
CA PRO A 262 16.79 11.30 12.22
C PRO A 262 15.50 10.49 12.12
N VAL A 263 15.41 9.40 12.88
CA VAL A 263 14.24 8.50 12.89
C VAL A 263 12.96 9.25 13.22
N PHE A 264 12.99 10.19 14.17
CA PHE A 264 11.81 10.98 14.54
C PHE A 264 11.29 11.87 13.40
N ILE A 265 12.11 12.27 12.44
CA ILE A 265 11.65 12.98 11.23
C ILE A 265 11.06 11.98 10.24
N ARG A 266 11.74 10.85 10.02
CA ARG A 266 11.31 9.84 9.04
C ARG A 266 9.98 9.18 9.40
N GLN A 267 9.78 8.87 10.66
CA GLN A 267 8.62 8.17 11.18
C GLN A 267 7.61 9.09 11.89
N GLY A 268 7.98 10.35 12.12
CA GLY A 268 7.18 11.30 12.91
C GLY A 268 5.74 11.45 12.44
N GLY A 269 5.54 11.45 11.12
CA GLY A 269 4.20 11.48 10.53
C GLY A 269 3.31 10.32 10.97
N SER A 270 3.85 9.10 11.05
CA SER A 270 3.13 7.90 11.48
C SER A 270 2.77 7.96 12.98
N TYR A 271 3.66 8.43 13.82
CA TYR A 271 3.38 8.65 15.24
C TYR A 271 2.36 9.76 15.48
N LEU A 272 2.38 10.83 14.68
CA LEU A 272 1.36 11.88 14.74
C LEU A 272 -0.02 11.37 14.32
N LEU A 273 -0.10 10.51 13.31
CA LEU A 273 -1.35 9.87 12.90
C LEU A 273 -1.89 8.93 13.99
N LEU A 274 -1.02 8.13 14.61
CA LEU A 274 -1.42 7.27 15.72
C LEU A 274 -1.91 8.10 16.92
N ALA A 275 -1.22 9.18 17.26
CA ALA A 275 -1.65 10.10 18.32
C ALA A 275 -2.99 10.78 17.98
N ASP A 276 -3.23 11.13 16.69
CA ASP A 276 -4.54 11.66 16.26
C ASP A 276 -5.65 10.62 16.43
N VAL A 277 -5.41 9.35 16.08
CA VAL A 277 -6.37 8.25 16.31
C VAL A 277 -6.72 8.14 17.79
N ARG A 278 -5.72 8.04 18.68
CA ARG A 278 -5.93 7.97 20.14
C ARG A 278 -6.71 9.15 20.69
N ARG A 279 -6.37 10.35 20.23
CA ARG A 279 -7.09 11.59 20.63
C ARG A 279 -8.54 11.56 20.16
N ARG A 280 -8.82 11.03 18.95
CA ARG A 280 -10.19 10.91 18.42
C ARG A 280 -11.00 9.88 19.21
N VAL A 281 -10.41 8.72 19.51
CA VAL A 281 -11.02 7.70 20.36
C VAL A 281 -11.39 8.28 21.72
N ALA A 282 -10.45 8.96 22.39
CA ALA A 282 -10.70 9.59 23.71
C ALA A 282 -11.77 10.69 23.68
N ALA A 283 -11.99 11.32 22.51
CA ALA A 283 -12.98 12.38 22.33
C ALA A 283 -14.28 11.91 21.64
N ASP A 284 -14.47 10.60 21.49
CA ASP A 284 -15.62 9.98 20.78
C ASP A 284 -15.88 10.57 19.38
N LYS A 285 -14.80 10.83 18.63
CA LYS A 285 -14.85 11.39 17.28
C LYS A 285 -14.63 10.32 16.23
N ALA A 286 -15.32 10.47 15.08
CA ALA A 286 -15.14 9.56 13.94
C ALA A 286 -13.66 9.41 13.54
N LEU A 287 -13.20 8.17 13.36
CA LEU A 287 -11.84 7.84 12.91
C LEU A 287 -11.71 7.92 11.39
N ILE A 288 -12.78 7.57 10.65
CA ILE A 288 -12.83 7.46 9.20
C ILE A 288 -13.97 8.28 8.60
#